data_60da6e2ed2906549518e33d30fcedba9
#
_entry.id   60da6e2ed2906549518e33d30fcedba9
#
_cell.length_a   1.000
_cell.length_b   1.000
_cell.length_c   1.000
_cell.angle_alpha   90.00
_cell.angle_beta   90.00
_cell.angle_gamma   90.00
#
_symmetry.space_group_name_H-M   'P 1'
#
loop_
_entity.id
_entity.type
_entity.pdbx_description
1 polymer ?
#
loop_
_entity_poly.entity_id
_entity_poly.type
_entity_poly.pdbx_seq_one_letter_code
_entity_poly.pdbx_strand_id
1 'polypeptide(L)'
;MSTNKIRSISKEMDNLYGKEGTPEREAFRREAYAWYMGQLIYDARKNEKVTQQELASRIGLNKSYISKIENGSIEPGVGTFYRIIEALGLRVDIVKTVY
;
A
#
# COMPACT_ATOMS: atom_id res chain seq x y z
N MET A 1 7.18 6.45 -8.57
CA MET A 1 6.50 6.67 -7.30
C MET A 1 7.45 7.13 -6.23
N SER A 2 7.14 8.15 -5.60
CA SER A 2 8.08 8.75 -4.68
C SER A 2 7.59 8.68 -3.24
N THR A 3 8.52 8.71 -2.32
CA THR A 3 8.24 8.88 -0.91
C THR A 3 7.55 10.20 -0.63
N ASN A 4 7.65 11.17 -1.55
CA ASN A 4 7.00 12.47 -1.42
C ASN A 4 5.48 12.35 -1.33
N LYS A 5 4.88 11.39 -2.02
CA LYS A 5 3.44 11.18 -1.94
C LYS A 5 3.00 10.82 -0.52
N ILE A 6 3.74 9.94 0.13
CA ILE A 6 3.44 9.53 1.50
C ILE A 6 3.60 10.71 2.45
N ARG A 7 4.65 11.49 2.25
CA ARG A 7 4.87 12.68 3.08
C ARG A 7 3.77 13.72 2.90
N SER A 8 3.31 13.91 1.66
CA SER A 8 2.23 14.85 1.40
C SER A 8 0.95 14.42 2.11
N ILE A 9 0.66 13.13 2.09
CA ILE A 9 -0.50 12.59 2.79
C ILE A 9 -0.37 12.85 4.30
N SER A 10 0.81 12.62 4.87
CA SER A 10 1.05 12.86 6.28
C SER A 10 0.83 14.32 6.66
N LYS A 11 1.31 15.25 5.85
CA LYS A 11 1.13 16.67 6.11
C LYS A 11 -0.34 17.06 6.08
N GLU A 12 -1.07 16.55 5.11
CA GLU A 12 -2.50 16.83 5.00
C GLU A 12 -3.25 16.31 6.22
N MET A 13 -2.87 15.12 6.69
CA MET A 13 -3.49 14.55 7.86
C MET A 13 -3.20 15.37 9.12
N ASP A 14 -1.97 15.91 9.24
CA ASP A 14 -1.64 16.76 10.37
C ASP A 14 -2.56 17.98 10.43
N ASN A 15 -2.86 18.56 9.27
CA ASN A 15 -3.70 19.74 9.19
C ASN A 15 -5.18 19.42 9.46
N LEU A 16 -5.63 18.25 9.04
CA LEU A 16 -7.05 17.90 9.10
C LEU A 16 -7.44 17.15 10.36
N TYR A 17 -6.56 16.33 10.92
CA TYR A 17 -6.91 15.38 11.97
C TYR A 17 -6.04 15.47 13.20
N GLY A 18 -5.23 16.51 13.29
CA GLY A 18 -4.38 16.69 14.46
C GLY A 18 -2.98 16.15 14.27
N LYS A 19 -2.17 16.30 15.29
CA LYS A 19 -0.75 15.96 15.22
C LYS A 19 -0.53 14.48 15.42
N GLU A 20 0.60 14.01 14.90
CA GLU A 20 1.02 12.64 15.13
C GLU A 20 1.14 12.35 16.61
N GLY A 21 0.88 11.10 16.95
CA GLY A 21 0.97 10.64 18.30
C GLY A 21 -0.36 10.59 19.03
N THR A 22 -1.41 11.23 18.50
CA THR A 22 -2.73 11.06 19.09
C THR A 22 -3.36 9.76 18.57
N PRO A 23 -4.22 9.11 19.37
CA PRO A 23 -4.86 7.88 18.91
C PRO A 23 -5.66 8.06 17.64
N GLU A 24 -6.39 9.16 17.50
CA GLU A 24 -7.19 9.44 16.32
C GLU A 24 -6.30 9.59 15.09
N ARG A 25 -5.20 10.31 15.23
CA ARG A 25 -4.28 10.55 14.14
C ARG A 25 -3.60 9.25 13.69
N GLU A 26 -3.23 8.41 14.65
CA GLU A 26 -2.57 7.15 14.33
C GLU A 26 -3.52 6.18 13.65
N ALA A 27 -4.78 6.12 14.08
CA ALA A 27 -5.77 5.27 13.43
C ALA A 27 -6.00 5.72 12.00
N PHE A 28 -6.13 7.02 11.80
CA PHE A 28 -6.35 7.57 10.47
C PHE A 28 -5.15 7.33 9.56
N ARG A 29 -3.95 7.43 10.11
CA ARG A 29 -2.73 7.18 9.35
C ARG A 29 -2.71 5.74 8.84
N ARG A 30 -3.06 4.78 9.70
CA ARG A 30 -3.07 3.37 9.29
C ARG A 30 -4.05 3.16 8.15
N GLU A 31 -5.24 3.76 8.24
CA GLU A 31 -6.23 3.64 7.19
C GLU A 31 -5.74 4.25 5.87
N ALA A 32 -5.10 5.42 5.97
CA ALA A 32 -4.58 6.10 4.79
C ALA A 32 -3.47 5.28 4.13
N TYR A 33 -2.58 4.70 4.92
CA TYR A 33 -1.50 3.88 4.38
C TYR A 33 -2.03 2.60 3.76
N ALA A 34 -3.03 1.97 4.38
CA ALA A 34 -3.62 0.77 3.81
C ALA A 34 -4.27 1.07 2.47
N TRP A 35 -4.98 2.19 2.39
CA TRP A 35 -5.58 2.62 1.13
C TRP A 35 -4.51 2.90 0.08
N TYR A 36 -3.46 3.62 0.47
CA TYR A 36 -2.39 3.97 -0.46
C TYR A 36 -1.67 2.72 -0.97
N MET A 37 -1.35 1.80 -0.07
CA MET A 37 -0.70 0.55 -0.47
C MET A 37 -1.59 -0.26 -1.40
N GLY A 38 -2.89 -0.27 -1.12
CA GLY A 38 -3.83 -0.95 -1.99
C GLY A 38 -3.84 -0.39 -3.39
N GLN A 39 -3.84 0.94 -3.51
CA GLN A 39 -3.80 1.60 -4.81
C GLN A 39 -2.49 1.33 -5.52
N LEU A 40 -1.39 1.34 -4.79
CA LEU A 40 -0.09 1.04 -5.36
C LEU A 40 -0.06 -0.36 -5.97
N ILE A 41 -0.58 -1.34 -5.23
CA ILE A 41 -0.63 -2.72 -5.71
C ILE A 41 -1.57 -2.84 -6.90
N TYR A 42 -2.71 -2.19 -6.84
CA TYR A 42 -3.66 -2.19 -7.95
C TYR A 42 -3.00 -1.66 -9.23
N ASP A 43 -2.37 -0.48 -9.13
CA ASP A 43 -1.73 0.15 -10.28
C ASP A 43 -0.59 -0.71 -10.82
N ALA A 44 0.24 -1.25 -9.94
CA ALA A 44 1.35 -2.09 -10.34
C ALA A 44 0.85 -3.34 -11.06
N ARG A 45 -0.20 -3.96 -10.52
CA ARG A 45 -0.79 -5.16 -11.13
C ARG A 45 -1.36 -4.85 -12.51
N LYS A 46 -2.10 -3.74 -12.64
CA LYS A 46 -2.68 -3.35 -13.91
C LYS A 46 -1.61 -3.03 -14.95
N ASN A 47 -0.54 -2.35 -14.51
CA ASN A 47 0.57 -2.05 -15.41
C ASN A 47 1.25 -3.31 -15.93
N GLU A 48 1.32 -4.35 -15.12
CA GLU A 48 1.91 -5.61 -15.51
C GLU A 48 0.90 -6.53 -16.21
N LYS A 49 -0.34 -6.09 -16.35
CA LYS A 49 -1.42 -6.82 -17.03
C LYS A 49 -1.69 -8.17 -16.38
N VAL A 50 -1.67 -8.19 -15.06
CA VAL A 50 -1.92 -9.38 -14.25
C VAL A 50 -3.28 -9.24 -13.58
N THR A 51 -4.10 -10.29 -13.63
CA THR A 51 -5.40 -10.27 -12.96
C THR A 51 -5.23 -10.52 -11.47
N GLN A 52 -6.26 -10.19 -10.69
CA GLN A 52 -6.26 -10.50 -9.26
C GLN A 52 -6.10 -12.00 -9.02
N GLN A 53 -6.77 -12.80 -9.84
CA GLN A 53 -6.69 -14.25 -9.71
C GLN A 53 -5.29 -14.77 -10.00
N GLU A 54 -4.66 -14.24 -11.03
CA GLU A 54 -3.30 -14.63 -11.37
C GLU A 54 -2.32 -14.28 -10.26
N LEU A 55 -2.43 -13.06 -9.72
CA LEU A 55 -1.57 -12.66 -8.63
C LEU A 55 -1.77 -13.54 -7.41
N ALA A 56 -3.03 -13.78 -7.06
CA ALA A 56 -3.36 -14.62 -5.92
C ALA A 56 -2.76 -16.01 -6.09
N SER A 57 -2.87 -16.58 -7.29
CA SER A 57 -2.33 -17.92 -7.57
C SER A 57 -0.81 -17.94 -7.42
N ARG A 58 -0.12 -16.87 -7.86
CA ARG A 58 1.34 -16.81 -7.79
C ARG A 58 1.85 -16.85 -6.36
N ILE A 59 1.08 -16.29 -5.42
CA ILE A 59 1.55 -16.17 -4.03
C ILE A 59 0.79 -17.07 -3.07
N GLY A 60 -0.07 -17.95 -3.59
CA GLY A 60 -0.77 -18.92 -2.75
C GLY A 60 -1.86 -18.33 -1.89
N LEU A 61 -2.46 -17.23 -2.31
CA LEU A 61 -3.57 -16.60 -1.62
C LEU A 61 -4.80 -16.65 -2.51
N ASN A 62 -5.95 -16.22 -1.99
CA ASN A 62 -7.16 -16.21 -2.81
C ASN A 62 -7.42 -14.81 -3.36
N LYS A 63 -8.23 -14.76 -4.40
CA LYS A 63 -8.58 -13.52 -5.09
C LYS A 63 -9.24 -12.51 -4.14
N SER A 64 -10.09 -13.01 -3.25
CA SER A 64 -10.80 -12.16 -2.30
C SER A 64 -9.83 -11.39 -1.42
N TYR A 65 -8.75 -12.02 -0.99
CA TYR A 65 -7.75 -11.36 -0.17
C TYR A 65 -7.04 -10.25 -0.94
N ILE A 66 -6.67 -10.53 -2.19
CA ILE A 66 -6.06 -9.52 -3.05
C ILE A 66 -7.02 -8.32 -3.23
N SER A 67 -8.29 -8.61 -3.47
CA SER A 67 -9.29 -7.56 -3.62
C SER A 67 -9.38 -6.69 -2.38
N LYS A 68 -9.35 -7.30 -1.20
CA LYS A 68 -9.44 -6.56 0.06
C LYS A 68 -8.21 -5.69 0.30
N ILE A 69 -7.04 -6.18 -0.08
CA ILE A 69 -5.83 -5.36 0.00
C ILE A 69 -5.96 -4.15 -0.92
N GLU A 70 -6.40 -4.38 -2.15
CA GLU A 70 -6.46 -3.31 -3.15
C GLU A 70 -7.48 -2.24 -2.82
N ASN A 71 -8.55 -2.60 -2.11
CA ASN A 71 -9.55 -1.60 -1.73
C ASN A 71 -9.28 -0.99 -0.35
N GLY A 72 -8.16 -1.34 0.29
CA GLY A 72 -7.77 -0.75 1.56
C GLY A 72 -8.42 -1.37 2.78
N SER A 73 -9.19 -2.45 2.61
CA SER A 73 -9.85 -3.11 3.75
C SER A 73 -8.88 -3.87 4.63
N ILE A 74 -7.78 -4.34 4.04
CA ILE A 74 -6.76 -5.10 4.76
C ILE A 74 -5.41 -4.48 4.44
N GLU A 75 -4.61 -4.26 5.47
CA GLU A 75 -3.22 -3.86 5.29
C GLU A 75 -2.37 -5.14 5.31
N PRO A 76 -1.64 -5.44 4.23
CA PRO A 76 -0.82 -6.65 4.21
C PRO A 76 0.37 -6.48 5.14
N GLY A 77 0.81 -7.58 5.74
CA GLY A 77 2.07 -7.56 6.46
C GLY A 77 3.23 -7.36 5.49
N VAL A 78 4.39 -7.03 6.04
CA VAL A 78 5.57 -6.72 5.23
C VAL A 78 5.95 -7.90 4.33
N GLY A 79 5.93 -9.12 4.88
CA GLY A 79 6.27 -10.30 4.08
C GLY A 79 5.33 -10.51 2.91
N THR A 80 4.02 -10.37 3.16
CA THR A 80 3.03 -10.52 2.10
C THR A 80 3.19 -9.42 1.06
N PHE A 81 3.46 -8.20 1.50
CA PHE A 81 3.68 -7.09 0.59
C PHE A 81 4.84 -7.37 -0.35
N TYR A 82 5.98 -7.82 0.19
CA TYR A 82 7.13 -8.15 -0.65
C TYR A 82 6.83 -9.28 -1.62
N ARG A 83 6.10 -10.30 -1.17
CA ARG A 83 5.73 -11.40 -2.07
C ARG A 83 4.87 -10.93 -3.23
N ILE A 84 3.95 -10.00 -2.95
CA ILE A 84 3.11 -9.42 -4.01
C ILE A 84 3.98 -8.68 -5.02
N ILE A 85 4.87 -7.84 -4.54
CA ILE A 85 5.73 -7.03 -5.40
C ILE A 85 6.62 -7.93 -6.26
N GLU A 86 7.23 -8.94 -5.65
CA GLU A 86 8.08 -9.88 -6.39
C GLU A 86 7.30 -10.68 -7.42
N ALA A 87 6.08 -11.08 -7.07
CA ALA A 87 5.23 -11.84 -8.00
C ALA A 87 4.84 -11.01 -9.23
N LEU A 88 4.90 -9.69 -9.11
CA LEU A 88 4.65 -8.80 -10.24
C LEU A 88 5.92 -8.47 -11.02
N GLY A 89 7.06 -9.07 -10.64
CA GLY A 89 8.32 -8.79 -11.31
C GLY A 89 8.94 -7.47 -10.92
N LEU A 90 8.53 -6.92 -9.79
CA LEU A 90 8.99 -5.62 -9.32
C LEU A 90 9.83 -5.80 -8.06
N ARG A 91 10.42 -4.72 -7.60
CA ARG A 91 11.16 -4.74 -6.35
C ARG A 91 10.92 -3.44 -5.59
N VAL A 92 11.20 -3.48 -4.30
CA VAL A 92 11.10 -2.31 -3.44
C VAL A 92 12.49 -1.73 -3.26
N ASP A 93 12.60 -0.42 -3.43
CA ASP A 93 13.84 0.29 -3.20
C ASP A 93 13.69 1.23 -2.02
N ILE A 94 14.80 1.47 -1.34
CA ILE A 94 14.87 2.47 -0.28
C ILE A 94 15.65 3.65 -0.85
N VAL A 95 15.01 4.81 -0.83
CA VAL A 95 15.63 6.00 -1.37
C VAL A 95 15.68 7.08 -0.28
N LYS A 96 16.70 7.92 -0.39
CA LYS A 96 16.85 9.01 0.56
C LYS A 96 15.81 10.09 0.24
N THR A 97 15.10 10.52 1.27
CA THR A 97 14.13 11.60 1.12
C THR A 97 14.88 12.93 1.09
N VAL A 98 14.43 13.81 0.19
CA VAL A 98 14.97 15.16 0.08
C VAL A 98 13.92 16.13 0.60
N TYR A 99 14.31 16.94 1.57
CA TYR A 99 13.43 17.94 2.18
C TYR A 99 13.92 19.33 1.87
#